data_c78ca652258d6ff6e2d7e338a63d25ff
#
_entry.id   c78ca652258d6ff6e2d7e338a63d25ff
#
_cell.length_a   1.000
_cell.length_b   1.000
_cell.length_c   1.000
_cell.angle_alpha   90.00
_cell.angle_beta   90.00
_cell.angle_gamma   90.00
#
_symmetry.space_group_name_H-M   'P 1'
#
loop_
_entity.id
_entity.type
_entity.pdbx_description
1 polymer ?
#
loop_
_entity_poly.entity_id
_entity_poly.type
_entity_poly.pdbx_seq_one_letter_code
_entity_poly.pdbx_strand_id
1 'polypeptide(L)'
;LPDGIHVVYVSPLRALNNDMRRNLYEPVKGILEAAKDLGVELPEIRIAVRTSDTSPYEKQKMLRNPPHILITTPESLALSLNAPKFRDLLRNVRVIVVDEIHDLASSKRGSHLALSIERLENLTGRPLQRIGLSATIAPLEDVALFLAGFHDNGEPRDCCIIDARFDKKVDIRVIAP
;
A
#
# COMPACT_ATOMS: atom_id res chain seq x y z
N LEU A 1 0.27 15.86 -11.14
CA LEU A 1 1.23 15.12 -10.34
C LEU A 1 2.49 14.94 -11.18
N PRO A 2 3.70 15.14 -10.63
CA PRO A 2 4.93 14.81 -11.35
C PRO A 2 5.00 13.32 -11.65
N ASP A 3 5.70 12.94 -12.73
CA ASP A 3 5.88 11.53 -13.09
C ASP A 3 6.64 10.76 -11.99
N GLY A 4 6.18 9.56 -11.70
CA GLY A 4 6.75 8.68 -10.69
C GLY A 4 5.69 8.09 -9.77
N ILE A 5 6.12 7.16 -8.92
CA ILE A 5 5.24 6.48 -7.97
C ILE A 5 5.18 7.31 -6.69
N HIS A 6 3.95 7.71 -6.29
CA HIS A 6 3.71 8.50 -5.08
C HIS A 6 3.13 7.67 -3.94
N VAL A 7 2.37 6.63 -4.28
CA VAL A 7 1.74 5.72 -3.32
C VAL A 7 2.13 4.29 -3.66
N VAL A 8 2.58 3.55 -2.66
CA VAL A 8 2.80 2.11 -2.75
C VAL A 8 1.76 1.42 -1.88
N TYR A 9 0.94 0.56 -2.47
CA TYR A 9 -0.04 -0.26 -1.78
C TYR A 9 0.46 -1.71 -1.74
N VAL A 10 0.75 -2.22 -0.56
CA VAL A 10 1.28 -3.57 -0.36
C VAL A 10 0.18 -4.48 0.17
N SER A 11 -0.13 -5.55 -0.57
CA SER A 11 -1.07 -6.59 -0.14
C SER A 11 -0.37 -7.96 -0.12
N PRO A 12 -0.58 -8.78 0.92
CA PRO A 12 0.06 -10.10 1.03
C PRO A 12 -0.49 -11.13 0.03
N LEU A 13 -1.70 -10.94 -0.49
CA LEU A 13 -2.40 -11.88 -1.34
C LEU A 13 -2.40 -11.43 -2.81
N ARG A 14 -1.90 -12.28 -3.71
CA ARG A 14 -1.86 -12.01 -5.17
C ARG A 14 -3.26 -11.89 -5.78
N ALA A 15 -4.22 -12.67 -5.30
CA ALA A 15 -5.60 -12.67 -5.79
C ALA A 15 -6.31 -11.33 -5.53
N LEU A 16 -6.00 -10.65 -4.42
CA LEU A 16 -6.58 -9.36 -4.06
C LEU A 16 -6.09 -8.20 -4.96
N ASN A 17 -4.97 -8.37 -5.66
CA ASN A 17 -4.45 -7.31 -6.51
C ASN A 17 -5.40 -6.92 -7.64
N ASN A 18 -6.20 -7.84 -8.17
CA ASN A 18 -7.21 -7.54 -9.18
C ASN A 18 -8.44 -6.85 -8.57
N ASP A 19 -8.89 -7.31 -7.40
CA ASP A 19 -10.00 -6.71 -6.67
C ASP A 19 -9.61 -5.31 -6.16
N MET A 20 -8.40 -5.15 -5.66
CA MET A 20 -7.85 -3.86 -5.23
C MET A 20 -7.71 -2.89 -6.41
N ARG A 21 -7.29 -3.38 -7.59
CA ARG A 21 -7.29 -2.56 -8.79
C ARG A 21 -8.70 -2.01 -9.06
N ARG A 22 -9.72 -2.86 -8.99
CA ARG A 22 -11.11 -2.46 -9.18
C ARG A 22 -11.56 -1.50 -8.09
N ASN A 23 -11.29 -1.82 -6.83
CA ASN A 23 -11.69 -1.01 -5.67
C ASN A 23 -10.99 0.36 -5.60
N LEU A 24 -9.84 0.55 -6.25
CA LEU A 24 -9.18 1.83 -6.39
C LEU A 24 -9.54 2.54 -7.70
N TYR A 25 -9.71 1.80 -8.79
CA TYR A 25 -10.03 2.40 -10.09
C TYR A 25 -11.40 3.05 -10.12
N GLU A 26 -12.43 2.35 -9.62
CA GLU A 26 -13.81 2.88 -9.65
C GLU A 26 -13.95 4.18 -8.83
N PRO A 27 -13.45 4.27 -7.57
CA PRO A 27 -13.49 5.53 -6.84
C PRO A 27 -12.69 6.65 -7.50
N VAL A 28 -11.48 6.37 -8.01
CA VAL A 28 -10.67 7.37 -8.70
C VAL A 28 -11.37 7.88 -9.95
N LYS A 29 -11.96 6.99 -10.74
CA LYS A 29 -12.76 7.36 -11.92
C LYS A 29 -13.94 8.24 -11.52
N GLY A 30 -14.70 7.84 -10.49
CA GLY A 30 -15.83 8.64 -9.98
C GLY A 30 -15.40 10.04 -9.50
N ILE A 31 -14.25 10.15 -8.84
CA ILE A 31 -13.69 11.45 -8.42
C ILE A 31 -13.35 12.32 -9.64
N LEU A 32 -12.72 11.73 -10.67
CA LEU A 32 -12.36 12.46 -11.89
C LEU A 32 -13.62 12.93 -12.67
N GLU A 33 -14.65 12.10 -12.73
CA GLU A 33 -15.94 12.44 -13.34
C GLU A 33 -16.64 13.57 -12.57
N ALA A 34 -16.75 13.45 -11.25
CA ALA A 34 -17.34 14.49 -10.40
C ALA A 34 -16.58 15.82 -10.48
N ALA A 35 -15.25 15.79 -10.52
CA ALA A 35 -14.43 16.99 -10.69
C ALA A 35 -14.72 17.68 -12.03
N LYS A 36 -14.85 16.89 -13.11
CA LYS A 36 -15.18 17.41 -14.43
C LYS A 36 -16.55 18.09 -14.44
N ASP A 37 -17.54 17.48 -13.79
CA ASP A 37 -18.90 18.04 -13.66
C ASP A 37 -18.91 19.37 -12.88
N LEU A 38 -17.98 19.52 -11.94
CA LEU A 38 -17.76 20.76 -11.18
C LEU A 38 -16.86 21.78 -11.90
N GLY A 39 -16.41 21.49 -13.12
CA GLY A 39 -15.49 22.35 -13.87
C GLY A 39 -14.06 22.40 -13.34
N VAL A 40 -13.67 21.40 -12.53
CA VAL A 40 -12.32 21.27 -11.97
C VAL A 40 -11.51 20.27 -12.79
N GLU A 41 -10.42 20.73 -13.37
CA GLU A 41 -9.48 19.83 -14.05
C GLU A 41 -8.54 19.16 -13.04
N LEU A 42 -8.68 17.85 -12.88
CA LEU A 42 -7.75 17.02 -12.12
C LEU A 42 -6.78 16.29 -13.06
N PRO A 43 -5.51 16.13 -12.65
CA PRO A 43 -4.56 15.33 -13.44
C PRO A 43 -4.98 13.86 -13.47
N GLU A 44 -4.64 13.17 -14.57
CA GLU A 44 -4.83 11.72 -14.68
C GLU A 44 -4.09 11.00 -13.54
N ILE A 45 -4.78 10.08 -12.87
CA ILE A 45 -4.19 9.20 -11.85
C ILE A 45 -4.02 7.81 -12.44
N ARG A 46 -2.76 7.42 -12.68
CA ARG A 46 -2.40 6.11 -13.21
C ARG A 46 -2.16 5.13 -12.08
N ILE A 47 -2.82 3.97 -12.15
CA ILE A 47 -2.69 2.87 -11.19
C ILE A 47 -2.13 1.66 -11.93
N ALA A 48 -1.18 0.95 -11.35
CA ALA A 48 -0.66 -0.28 -11.91
C ALA A 48 -0.39 -1.33 -10.83
N VAL A 49 -0.52 -2.61 -11.23
CA VAL A 49 -0.21 -3.77 -10.40
C VAL A 49 1.13 -4.35 -10.82
N ARG A 50 2.05 -4.54 -9.87
CA ARG A 50 3.33 -5.22 -10.09
C ARG A 50 3.51 -6.34 -9.08
N THR A 51 3.44 -7.56 -9.58
CA THR A 51 3.67 -8.81 -8.84
C THR A 51 4.67 -9.68 -9.58
N SER A 52 4.94 -10.89 -9.08
CA SER A 52 5.72 -11.90 -9.82
C SER A 52 5.10 -12.24 -11.17
N ASP A 53 3.77 -12.20 -11.26
CA ASP A 53 2.99 -12.60 -12.43
C ASP A 53 2.87 -11.49 -13.50
N THR A 54 3.30 -10.26 -13.15
CA THR A 54 3.33 -9.15 -14.09
C THR A 54 4.29 -9.43 -15.23
N SER A 55 3.78 -9.37 -16.45
CA SER A 55 4.55 -9.68 -17.68
C SER A 55 5.75 -8.74 -17.88
N PRO A 56 6.79 -9.17 -18.60
CA PRO A 56 7.90 -8.29 -18.97
C PRO A 56 7.45 -7.04 -19.74
N TYR A 57 6.43 -7.18 -20.59
CA TYR A 57 5.86 -6.07 -21.35
C TYR A 57 5.23 -5.01 -20.41
N GLU A 58 4.43 -5.43 -19.44
CA GLU A 58 3.81 -4.53 -18.47
C GLU A 58 4.86 -3.85 -17.59
N LYS A 59 5.90 -4.58 -17.16
CA LYS A 59 7.04 -4.00 -16.43
C LYS A 59 7.74 -2.91 -17.25
N GLN A 60 7.94 -3.14 -18.54
CA GLN A 60 8.53 -2.15 -19.46
C GLN A 60 7.59 -0.94 -19.67
N LYS A 61 6.27 -1.17 -19.76
CA LYS A 61 5.28 -0.10 -19.87
C LYS A 61 5.32 0.83 -18.66
N MET A 62 5.45 0.28 -17.44
CA MET A 62 5.57 1.07 -16.20
C MET A 62 6.83 1.93 -16.17
N LEU A 63 7.93 1.50 -16.80
CA LEU A 63 9.16 2.30 -16.90
C LEU A 63 9.00 3.48 -17.86
N ARG A 64 8.18 3.35 -18.91
CA ARG A 64 7.94 4.41 -19.91
C ARG A 64 6.83 5.37 -19.47
N ASN A 65 5.83 4.85 -18.79
CA ASN A 65 4.69 5.59 -18.29
C ASN A 65 4.45 5.19 -16.81
N PRO A 66 5.17 5.80 -15.86
CA PRO A 66 5.12 5.42 -14.46
C PRO A 66 3.71 5.58 -13.86
N PRO A 67 3.23 4.60 -13.08
CA PRO A 67 2.00 4.77 -12.32
C PRO A 67 2.21 5.76 -11.16
N HIS A 68 1.16 6.45 -10.76
CA HIS A 68 1.15 7.27 -9.54
C HIS A 68 0.89 6.42 -8.29
N ILE A 69 0.07 5.36 -8.45
CA ILE A 69 -0.22 4.37 -7.42
C ILE A 69 0.27 3.00 -7.90
N LEU A 70 1.15 2.40 -7.13
CA LEU A 70 1.67 1.05 -7.37
C LEU A 70 1.06 0.08 -6.37
N ILE A 71 0.31 -0.91 -6.86
CA ILE A 71 -0.16 -2.05 -6.07
C ILE A 71 0.85 -3.20 -6.23
N THR A 72 1.32 -3.76 -5.12
CA THR A 72 2.39 -4.77 -5.14
C THR A 72 2.29 -5.75 -3.98
N THR A 73 3.14 -6.79 -3.99
CA THR A 73 3.34 -7.70 -2.87
C THR A 73 4.65 -7.35 -2.13
N PRO A 74 4.84 -7.80 -0.86
CA PRO A 74 6.09 -7.60 -0.13
C PRO A 74 7.33 -8.02 -0.93
N GLU A 75 7.28 -9.18 -1.55
CA GLU A 75 8.39 -9.73 -2.34
C GLU A 75 8.69 -8.89 -3.58
N SER A 76 7.63 -8.46 -4.27
CA SER A 76 7.75 -7.66 -5.49
C SER A 76 8.24 -6.23 -5.21
N LEU A 77 7.91 -5.67 -4.03
CA LEU A 77 8.47 -4.40 -3.57
C LEU A 77 9.99 -4.53 -3.37
N ALA A 78 10.44 -5.57 -2.65
CA ALA A 78 11.86 -5.82 -2.43
C ALA A 78 12.64 -6.00 -3.75
N LEU A 79 12.08 -6.74 -4.71
CA LEU A 79 12.66 -6.89 -6.05
C LEU A 79 12.70 -5.55 -6.79
N SER A 80 11.68 -4.71 -6.64
CA SER A 80 11.60 -3.39 -7.26
C SER A 80 12.68 -2.44 -6.74
N LEU A 81 12.95 -2.49 -5.44
CA LEU A 81 14.02 -1.74 -4.79
C LEU A 81 15.44 -2.17 -5.25
N ASN A 82 15.58 -3.41 -5.72
CA ASN A 82 16.86 -3.93 -6.25
C ASN A 82 17.02 -3.70 -7.76
N ALA A 83 15.97 -3.33 -8.48
CA ALA A 83 16.01 -3.10 -9.92
C ALA A 83 16.33 -1.63 -10.22
N PRO A 84 17.52 -1.26 -10.71
CA PRO A 84 17.97 0.14 -10.77
C PRO A 84 16.98 1.09 -11.45
N LYS A 85 16.50 0.74 -12.64
CA LYS A 85 15.54 1.56 -13.41
C LYS A 85 14.19 1.71 -12.71
N PHE A 86 13.71 0.68 -12.02
CA PHE A 86 12.43 0.75 -11.33
C PHE A 86 12.56 1.44 -9.96
N ARG A 87 13.70 1.25 -9.29
CA ARG A 87 14.03 1.92 -8.03
C ARG A 87 13.95 3.44 -8.18
N ASP A 88 14.41 3.99 -9.30
CA ASP A 88 14.36 5.43 -9.53
C ASP A 88 12.92 5.97 -9.57
N LEU A 89 11.94 5.20 -10.02
CA LEU A 89 10.53 5.56 -9.98
C LEU A 89 9.98 5.65 -8.55
N LEU A 90 10.57 4.92 -7.61
CA LEU A 90 10.17 4.89 -6.20
C LEU A 90 10.67 6.08 -5.38
N ARG A 91 11.57 6.92 -5.91
CA ARG A 91 12.11 8.10 -5.20
C ARG A 91 11.06 9.14 -4.83
N ASN A 92 9.93 9.16 -5.54
CA ASN A 92 8.84 10.11 -5.32
C ASN A 92 7.77 9.58 -4.34
N VAL A 93 7.93 8.37 -3.81
CA VAL A 93 6.96 7.80 -2.87
C VAL A 93 6.86 8.66 -1.62
N ARG A 94 5.63 8.90 -1.20
CA ARG A 94 5.27 9.66 0.02
C ARG A 94 4.46 8.82 0.99
N VAL A 95 3.69 7.88 0.47
CA VAL A 95 2.76 7.06 1.25
C VAL A 95 2.99 5.59 0.95
N ILE A 96 3.04 4.78 2.00
CA ILE A 96 2.95 3.33 1.88
C ILE A 96 1.75 2.83 2.68
N VAL A 97 0.90 2.05 2.02
CA VAL A 97 -0.24 1.36 2.64
C VAL A 97 0.09 -0.12 2.71
N VAL A 98 -0.03 -0.70 3.89
CA VAL A 98 0.16 -2.14 4.13
C VAL A 98 -1.18 -2.73 4.52
N ASP A 99 -1.75 -3.50 3.61
CA ASP A 99 -3.02 -4.18 3.81
C ASP A 99 -2.83 -5.54 4.48
N GLU A 100 -3.85 -6.00 5.21
CA GLU A 100 -3.82 -7.24 6.00
C GLU A 100 -2.54 -7.35 6.85
N ILE A 101 -2.17 -6.24 7.48
CA ILE A 101 -0.89 -6.13 8.20
C ILE A 101 -0.72 -7.19 9.29
N HIS A 102 -1.81 -7.70 9.84
CA HIS A 102 -1.81 -8.77 10.86
C HIS A 102 -1.22 -10.09 10.33
N ASP A 103 -1.42 -10.42 9.05
CA ASP A 103 -0.83 -11.60 8.42
C ASP A 103 0.69 -11.48 8.24
N LEU A 104 1.18 -10.25 8.21
CA LEU A 104 2.59 -9.95 7.99
C LEU A 104 3.37 -9.80 9.30
N ALA A 105 2.81 -9.14 10.30
CA ALA A 105 3.51 -8.70 11.50
C ALA A 105 4.23 -9.84 12.24
N SER A 106 3.65 -11.05 12.27
CA SER A 106 4.21 -12.22 12.96
C SER A 106 5.03 -13.16 12.04
N SER A 107 5.27 -12.78 10.79
CA SER A 107 5.84 -13.67 9.79
C SER A 107 7.23 -13.24 9.30
N LYS A 108 7.99 -14.18 8.73
CA LYS A 108 9.26 -13.87 8.04
C LYS A 108 9.06 -12.90 6.86
N ARG A 109 7.89 -12.95 6.21
CA ARG A 109 7.51 -12.02 5.14
C ARG A 109 7.38 -10.60 5.68
N GLY A 110 6.85 -10.45 6.89
CA GLY A 110 6.75 -9.17 7.57
C GLY A 110 8.12 -8.57 7.89
N SER A 111 9.05 -9.33 8.47
CA SER A 111 10.40 -8.85 8.72
C SER A 111 11.08 -8.35 7.44
N HIS A 112 10.87 -9.05 6.33
CA HIS A 112 11.39 -8.65 5.02
C HIS A 112 10.70 -7.39 4.49
N LEU A 113 9.39 -7.23 4.74
CA LEU A 113 8.64 -6.03 4.39
C LEU A 113 9.11 -4.82 5.23
N ALA A 114 9.27 -4.98 6.54
CA ALA A 114 9.77 -3.92 7.41
C ALA A 114 11.12 -3.38 6.91
N LEU A 115 12.06 -4.26 6.59
CA LEU A 115 13.33 -3.86 5.97
C LEU A 115 13.14 -3.14 4.64
N SER A 116 12.18 -3.59 3.83
CA SER A 116 11.88 -2.95 2.53
C SER A 116 11.30 -1.55 2.71
N ILE A 117 10.49 -1.32 3.74
CA ILE A 117 9.92 -0.01 4.08
C ILE A 117 11.05 0.96 4.50
N GLU A 118 11.96 0.53 5.39
CA GLU A 118 13.10 1.36 5.79
C GLU A 118 14.02 1.69 4.60
N ARG A 119 14.27 0.73 3.72
CA ARG A 119 15.03 0.95 2.47
C ARG A 119 14.34 1.93 1.53
N LEU A 120 13.00 1.86 1.44
CA LEU A 120 12.20 2.79 0.63
C LEU A 120 12.28 4.20 1.21
N GLU A 121 12.15 4.34 2.52
CA GLU A 121 12.27 5.63 3.20
C GLU A 121 13.65 6.25 3.00
N ASN A 122 14.72 5.45 3.17
CA ASN A 122 16.08 5.91 2.88
C ASN A 122 16.26 6.32 1.41
N LEU A 123 15.64 5.58 0.47
CA LEU A 123 15.69 5.91 -0.96
C LEU A 123 15.02 7.25 -1.27
N THR A 124 13.91 7.56 -0.61
CA THR A 124 13.16 8.81 -0.82
C THR A 124 13.83 10.00 -0.16
N GLY A 125 14.71 9.78 0.82
CA GLY A 125 15.40 10.81 1.61
C GLY A 125 14.46 11.64 2.49
N ARG A 126 13.26 11.12 2.79
CA ARG A 126 12.25 11.77 3.63
C ARG A 126 11.38 10.74 4.34
N PRO A 127 10.77 11.09 5.49
CA PRO A 127 9.82 10.24 6.17
C PRO A 127 8.64 9.88 5.27
N LEU A 128 8.21 8.61 5.33
CA LEU A 128 7.03 8.11 4.64
C LEU A 128 5.82 8.15 5.58
N GLN A 129 4.67 8.55 5.04
CA GLN A 129 3.41 8.25 5.71
C GLN A 129 3.14 6.75 5.59
N ARG A 130 3.12 6.05 6.73
CA ARG A 130 2.88 4.61 6.81
C ARG A 130 1.47 4.37 7.30
N ILE A 131 0.67 3.60 6.55
CA ILE A 131 -0.72 3.29 6.86
C ILE A 131 -0.87 1.78 6.89
N GLY A 132 -1.35 1.23 8.00
CA GLY A 132 -1.68 -0.19 8.14
C GLY A 132 -3.18 -0.40 8.17
N LEU A 133 -3.66 -1.38 7.41
CA LEU A 133 -5.04 -1.81 7.40
C LEU A 133 -5.12 -3.24 7.93
N SER A 134 -6.06 -3.49 8.85
CA SER A 134 -6.26 -4.80 9.44
C SER A 134 -7.72 -5.05 9.79
N ALA A 135 -8.20 -6.27 9.50
CA ALA A 135 -9.56 -6.69 9.84
C ALA A 135 -9.65 -7.32 11.25
N THR A 136 -8.58 -8.03 11.67
CA THR A 136 -8.52 -8.75 12.95
C THR A 136 -7.22 -8.42 13.65
N ILE A 137 -7.22 -8.36 15.00
CA ILE A 137 -6.05 -7.88 15.70
C ILE A 137 -5.92 -8.48 17.09
N ALA A 138 -4.69 -8.84 17.44
CA ALA A 138 -4.16 -8.84 18.80
C ALA A 138 -2.63 -8.95 18.75
N PRO A 139 -1.86 -8.23 19.54
CA PRO A 139 -2.16 -6.92 20.12
C PRO A 139 -1.94 -5.79 19.10
N LEU A 140 -2.77 -4.75 19.19
CA LEU A 140 -2.72 -3.57 18.29
C LEU A 140 -1.39 -2.84 18.34
N GLU A 141 -0.82 -2.74 19.53
CA GLU A 141 0.40 -2.01 19.80
C GLU A 141 1.61 -2.66 19.10
N ASP A 142 1.68 -3.99 19.07
CA ASP A 142 2.77 -4.71 18.40
C ASP A 142 2.70 -4.52 16.88
N VAL A 143 1.49 -4.53 16.32
CA VAL A 143 1.27 -4.28 14.89
C VAL A 143 1.57 -2.83 14.53
N ALA A 144 1.21 -1.89 15.40
CA ALA A 144 1.53 -0.47 15.24
C ALA A 144 3.04 -0.26 15.26
N LEU A 145 3.75 -0.87 16.22
CA LEU A 145 5.21 -0.82 16.31
C LEU A 145 5.90 -1.44 15.10
N PHE A 146 5.38 -2.57 14.62
CA PHE A 146 5.87 -3.23 13.40
C PHE A 146 5.79 -2.29 12.18
N LEU A 147 4.68 -1.55 12.03
CA LEU A 147 4.48 -0.62 10.93
C LEU A 147 5.32 0.64 11.07
N ALA A 148 5.29 1.25 12.25
CA ALA A 148 5.96 2.52 12.50
C ALA A 148 7.49 2.36 12.49
N GLY A 149 8.00 1.27 13.07
CA GLY A 149 9.43 1.04 13.23
C GLY A 149 10.05 1.95 14.28
N PHE A 150 11.35 2.18 14.15
CA PHE A 150 12.14 2.90 15.14
C PHE A 150 12.88 4.09 14.50
N HIS A 151 13.18 5.09 15.31
CA HIS A 151 14.12 6.14 14.98
C HIS A 151 15.58 5.64 15.06
N ASP A 152 16.52 6.39 14.52
CA ASP A 152 17.96 6.05 14.54
C ASP A 152 18.52 5.93 15.96
N ASN A 153 17.91 6.60 16.93
CA ASN A 153 18.26 6.50 18.36
C ASN A 153 17.68 5.25 19.06
N GLY A 154 16.92 4.41 18.32
CA GLY A 154 16.31 3.19 18.84
C GLY A 154 14.95 3.40 19.53
N GLU A 155 14.44 4.63 19.57
CA GLU A 155 13.10 4.89 20.10
C GLU A 155 12.01 4.54 19.09
N PRO A 156 10.85 4.00 19.54
CA PRO A 156 9.72 3.75 18.65
C PRO A 156 9.24 5.06 17.97
N ARG A 157 8.84 4.96 16.72
CA ARG A 157 8.16 6.08 16.05
C ARG A 157 6.70 6.15 16.51
N ASP A 158 6.16 7.37 16.59
CA ASP A 158 4.75 7.59 16.92
C ASP A 158 3.83 6.90 15.91
N CYS A 159 2.76 6.27 16.41
CA CYS A 159 1.72 5.66 15.61
C CYS A 159 0.34 5.96 16.21
N CYS A 160 -0.57 6.46 15.37
CA CYS A 160 -1.97 6.64 15.75
C CYS A 160 -2.75 5.37 15.44
N ILE A 161 -3.36 4.76 16.45
CA ILE A 161 -4.21 3.59 16.30
C ILE A 161 -5.66 4.05 16.23
N ILE A 162 -6.35 3.72 15.14
CA ILE A 162 -7.79 3.98 14.95
C ILE A 162 -8.51 2.65 15.00
N ASP A 163 -9.18 2.39 16.12
CA ASP A 163 -10.03 1.21 16.28
C ASP A 163 -11.44 1.51 15.76
N ALA A 164 -11.75 1.00 14.58
CA ALA A 164 -13.04 1.19 13.90
C ALA A 164 -14.06 0.09 14.22
N ARG A 165 -13.85 -0.69 15.28
CA ARG A 165 -14.81 -1.69 15.75
C ARG A 165 -15.98 -0.98 16.42
N PHE A 166 -16.92 -0.53 15.59
CA PHE A 166 -18.20 -0.05 16.09
C PHE A 166 -19.01 -1.25 16.59
N ASP A 167 -19.76 -1.07 17.69
CA ASP A 167 -20.73 -2.05 18.19
C ASP A 167 -21.79 -2.38 17.12
N LYS A 168 -21.43 -3.24 16.18
CA LYS A 168 -22.38 -3.82 15.25
C LYS A 168 -23.23 -4.81 16.04
N LYS A 169 -24.44 -4.40 16.44
CA LYS A 169 -25.44 -5.34 16.96
C LYS A 169 -25.84 -6.26 15.80
N VAL A 170 -25.27 -7.46 15.80
CA VAL A 170 -25.63 -8.49 14.84
C VAL A 170 -26.70 -9.37 15.48
N ASP A 171 -27.94 -9.31 14.98
CA ASP A 171 -29.03 -10.22 15.40
C ASP A 171 -29.02 -11.42 14.42
N ILE A 172 -28.43 -12.52 14.83
CA ILE A 172 -28.38 -13.76 14.05
C ILE A 172 -29.49 -14.68 14.57
N ARG A 173 -30.49 -14.96 13.73
CA ARG A 173 -31.57 -15.92 14.02
C ARG A 173 -31.40 -17.17 13.17
N VAL A 174 -31.18 -18.29 13.80
CA VAL A 174 -31.25 -19.59 13.16
C VAL A 174 -32.70 -20.05 13.18
N ILE A 175 -33.33 -20.12 12.02
CA ILE A 175 -34.70 -20.62 11.87
C ILE A 175 -34.58 -22.05 11.32
N ALA A 176 -35.04 -23.04 12.09
CA ALA A 176 -35.22 -24.38 11.58
C ALA A 176 -36.48 -24.47 10.71
N PRO A 177 -36.46 -25.21 9.59
CA PRO A 177 -37.61 -25.37 8.72
C PRO A 177 -38.76 -26.12 9.38
#